data_089d74d41fc8bc4dfac3fe29fab359c6
#
_entry.id   089d74d41fc8bc4dfac3fe29fab359c6
#
_cell.length_a   1.000
_cell.length_b   1.000
_cell.length_c   1.000
_cell.angle_alpha   90.00
_cell.angle_beta   90.00
_cell.angle_gamma   90.00
#
_symmetry.space_group_name_H-M   'P 1'
#
loop_
_entity.id
_entity.type
_entity.pdbx_description
1 polymer ?
#
loop_
_entity_poly.entity_id
_entity_poly.type
_entity_poly.pdbx_seq_one_letter_code
_entity_poly.pdbx_strand_id
1 'polypeptide(L)'
;MIILGQHRKLRLYFHAVLIFAVIFTTALTAAGLSGDQAGKHTFEVRLASHEKVEGWESVPGPGPEKITVWISPEVALTSHDVEIARPSRTPEGKPCVAVFFTEEGALKMARLTKSHFGEFLAIILDGRVTWIPKIRAEISREALIEGNCTEEEVVSIAAGLSGGKIKFEPWNHKCTTGKIKFELRLASYQKVKGWEIGLVPGPPQILVWISPEAALTNADIARAWPQADADGFSVGFMLTEGGSLKLARLTKTHIGENLAIMVDGRVLSAPKIMDEITGGRAMINGKFTEEEAGLLAKGITMK
;
A
#
# COMPACT_ATOMS: atom_id res chain seq x y z
N MET A 1 -12.58 11.90 -27.33
CA MET A 1 -11.59 10.82 -27.48
C MET A 1 -10.27 11.37 -27.02
N ILE A 2 -9.99 11.25 -25.74
CA ILE A 2 -8.70 11.65 -25.16
C ILE A 2 -7.99 10.38 -24.77
N ILE A 3 -7.02 10.03 -25.59
CA ILE A 3 -6.04 8.97 -25.35
C ILE A 3 -5.06 9.57 -24.34
N LEU A 4 -5.06 9.09 -23.12
CA LEU A 4 -3.99 9.34 -22.16
C LEU A 4 -2.76 8.54 -22.62
N GLY A 5 -2.00 9.17 -23.50
CA GLY A 5 -0.70 8.72 -23.94
C GLY A 5 0.38 9.10 -22.94
N GLN A 6 1.11 8.07 -22.57
CA GLN A 6 2.56 8.04 -22.36
C GLN A 6 3.21 8.93 -21.32
N HIS A 7 3.69 8.21 -20.35
CA HIS A 7 4.91 8.45 -19.59
C HIS A 7 5.95 9.32 -20.29
N ARG A 8 6.21 10.54 -19.77
CA ARG A 8 7.56 11.10 -19.80
C ARG A 8 7.79 12.03 -18.61
N LYS A 9 8.76 11.64 -17.82
CA LYS A 9 9.49 12.42 -16.82
C LYS A 9 8.71 12.77 -15.54
N LEU A 10 8.38 11.74 -14.76
CA LEU A 10 8.41 11.89 -13.32
C LEU A 10 9.88 12.15 -12.93
N ARG A 11 10.22 13.40 -12.66
CA ARG A 11 11.47 13.71 -11.96
C ARG A 11 11.33 13.07 -10.60
N LEU A 12 12.05 11.97 -10.43
CA LEU A 12 12.28 11.26 -9.21
C LEU A 12 12.74 12.25 -8.13
N TYR A 13 11.89 12.48 -7.15
CA TYR A 13 12.41 12.72 -5.82
C TYR A 13 12.83 11.34 -5.31
N PHE A 14 14.06 10.97 -5.61
CA PHE A 14 14.75 9.88 -4.96
C PHE A 14 14.97 10.29 -3.50
N HIS A 15 14.03 9.96 -2.64
CA HIS A 15 14.38 9.71 -1.26
C HIS A 15 15.03 8.33 -1.27
N ALA A 16 16.24 8.26 -0.78
CA ALA A 16 17.07 7.08 -0.80
C ALA A 16 16.33 5.87 -0.25
N VAL A 17 15.77 5.05 -1.14
CA VAL A 17 15.31 3.70 -0.81
C VAL A 17 16.57 2.86 -0.70
N LEU A 18 16.95 2.54 0.53
CA LEU A 18 18.14 1.74 0.79
C LEU A 18 17.81 0.27 0.62
N ILE A 19 18.25 -0.28 -0.48
CA ILE A 19 18.12 -1.71 -0.80
C ILE A 19 19.27 -2.47 -0.17
N PHE A 20 18.98 -3.47 0.63
CA PHE A 20 19.90 -4.48 1.08
C PHE A 20 19.33 -5.87 0.84
N ALA A 21 19.90 -6.55 -0.14
CA ALA A 21 19.74 -7.99 -0.29
C ALA A 21 20.77 -8.71 0.59
N VAL A 22 20.30 -9.43 1.59
CA VAL A 22 21.06 -10.52 2.21
C VAL A 22 20.22 -11.77 2.01
N ILE A 23 20.74 -12.68 1.21
CA ILE A 23 20.10 -13.98 0.92
C ILE A 23 20.27 -14.87 2.17
N PHE A 24 19.19 -15.14 2.88
CA PHE A 24 19.13 -16.23 3.85
C PHE A 24 17.78 -16.92 3.79
N THR A 25 17.82 -18.19 3.46
CA THR A 25 16.68 -19.10 3.45
C THR A 25 16.40 -19.61 4.87
N THR A 26 15.29 -19.24 5.46
CA THR A 26 14.72 -19.97 6.59
C THR A 26 13.24 -20.17 6.39
N ALA A 27 12.87 -21.45 6.30
CA ALA A 27 11.50 -21.86 6.39
C ALA A 27 10.99 -21.56 7.81
N LEU A 28 10.12 -20.55 7.94
CA LEU A 28 9.26 -20.43 9.11
C LEU A 28 8.24 -21.56 8.99
N THR A 29 8.37 -22.60 9.82
CA THR A 29 7.36 -23.65 9.89
C THR A 29 6.03 -23.03 10.22
N ALA A 30 5.11 -23.10 9.27
CA ALA A 30 3.73 -22.69 9.42
C ALA A 30 3.07 -23.53 10.51
N ALA A 31 3.14 -23.10 11.77
CA ALA A 31 2.24 -23.55 12.80
C ALA A 31 0.92 -22.83 12.58
N GLY A 32 0.00 -23.50 11.89
CA GLY A 32 -1.44 -23.32 11.88
C GLY A 32 -1.98 -21.90 12.10
N LEU A 33 -1.89 -21.05 11.12
CA LEU A 33 -2.71 -19.84 11.05
C LEU A 33 -3.92 -20.13 10.17
N SER A 34 -4.95 -20.71 10.77
CA SER A 34 -6.30 -20.71 10.20
C SER A 34 -6.77 -19.26 10.13
N GLY A 35 -7.26 -18.85 8.95
CA GLY A 35 -7.60 -17.46 8.60
C GLY A 35 -8.79 -16.89 9.36
N ASP A 36 -8.60 -16.46 10.61
CA ASP A 36 -9.57 -15.61 11.32
C ASP A 36 -8.97 -14.82 12.50
N GLN A 37 -7.66 -14.64 12.57
CA GLN A 37 -6.99 -13.79 13.54
C GLN A 37 -6.00 -12.89 12.79
N ALA A 38 -6.44 -11.74 12.30
CA ALA A 38 -5.53 -10.62 12.05
C ALA A 38 -5.02 -10.14 13.44
N GLY A 39 -4.15 -10.93 14.05
CA GLY A 39 -3.52 -10.65 15.33
C GLY A 39 -2.72 -9.35 15.20
N LYS A 40 -2.82 -8.50 16.21
CA LYS A 40 -2.01 -7.29 16.30
C LYS A 40 -0.55 -7.70 16.44
N HIS A 41 0.22 -7.61 15.35
CA HIS A 41 1.66 -7.83 15.40
C HIS A 41 2.36 -6.74 16.21
N THR A 42 3.35 -7.13 17.02
CA THR A 42 4.22 -6.19 17.71
C THR A 42 5.45 -5.88 16.86
N PHE A 43 5.84 -4.63 16.83
CA PHE A 43 7.00 -4.15 16.07
C PHE A 43 7.88 -3.31 16.97
N GLU A 44 9.18 -3.59 16.97
CA GLU A 44 10.18 -2.78 17.64
C GLU A 44 11.41 -2.60 16.76
N VAL A 45 12.05 -1.46 16.90
CA VAL A 45 13.37 -1.18 16.34
C VAL A 45 14.31 -0.84 17.47
N ARG A 46 15.46 -1.52 17.50
CA ARG A 46 16.53 -1.30 18.47
C ARG A 46 17.88 -1.24 17.76
N LEU A 47 18.89 -0.66 18.36
CA LEU A 47 20.27 -0.82 17.88
C LEU A 47 20.72 -2.26 18.07
N ALA A 48 21.58 -2.74 17.16
CA ALA A 48 22.12 -4.10 17.16
C ALA A 48 23.63 -4.12 16.89
N SER A 49 24.29 -5.16 17.37
CA SER A 49 25.70 -5.43 17.11
C SER A 49 25.94 -6.93 16.93
N HIS A 50 26.87 -7.29 16.04
CA HIS A 50 27.40 -8.65 15.93
C HIS A 50 28.48 -8.94 16.96
N GLU A 51 29.02 -7.91 17.59
CA GLU A 51 30.01 -8.02 18.65
C GLU A 51 29.35 -7.75 20.01
N LYS A 52 29.92 -8.34 21.07
CA LYS A 52 29.42 -8.15 22.43
C LYS A 52 29.50 -6.69 22.84
N VAL A 53 28.37 -6.14 23.27
CA VAL A 53 28.27 -4.82 23.87
C VAL A 53 27.86 -4.98 25.33
N GLU A 54 28.60 -4.34 26.25
CA GLU A 54 28.28 -4.40 27.66
C GLU A 54 26.91 -3.77 27.96
N GLY A 55 26.07 -4.47 28.72
CA GLY A 55 24.71 -4.02 29.05
C GLY A 55 23.68 -4.30 27.97
N TRP A 56 24.06 -4.89 26.81
CA TRP A 56 23.11 -5.30 25.79
C TRP A 56 22.69 -6.75 25.96
N GLU A 57 21.48 -7.06 25.50
CA GLU A 57 20.91 -8.41 25.55
C GLU A 57 21.42 -9.27 24.37
N SER A 58 21.84 -10.50 24.65
CA SER A 58 22.19 -11.44 23.58
C SER A 58 20.99 -12.26 23.14
N VAL A 59 20.67 -12.20 21.87
CA VAL A 59 19.52 -12.89 21.28
C VAL A 59 19.94 -13.69 20.03
N PRO A 60 19.19 -14.73 19.67
CA PRO A 60 19.39 -15.38 18.36
C PRO A 60 19.08 -14.39 17.24
N GLY A 61 20.01 -14.24 16.31
CA GLY A 61 19.78 -13.47 15.08
C GLY A 61 18.90 -14.25 14.10
N PRO A 62 18.49 -13.58 12.98
CA PRO A 62 17.70 -14.19 11.94
C PRO A 62 18.52 -15.25 11.18
N GLY A 63 17.85 -16.30 10.76
CA GLY A 63 18.43 -17.34 9.91
C GLY A 63 18.73 -18.66 10.62
N PRO A 64 19.08 -19.72 9.85
CA PRO A 64 19.27 -21.07 10.37
C PRO A 64 20.55 -21.20 11.20
N GLU A 65 21.54 -20.34 10.99
CA GLU A 65 22.84 -20.42 11.66
C GLU A 65 22.84 -19.89 13.09
N LYS A 66 21.72 -19.35 13.59
CA LYS A 66 21.54 -18.81 14.96
C LYS A 66 22.74 -17.97 15.43
N ILE A 67 23.23 -17.09 14.57
CA ILE A 67 24.29 -16.13 14.91
C ILE A 67 23.80 -15.33 16.11
N THR A 68 24.58 -15.26 17.17
CA THR A 68 24.26 -14.41 18.32
C THR A 68 24.37 -12.94 17.96
N VAL A 69 23.34 -12.20 18.28
CA VAL A 69 23.29 -10.73 18.08
C VAL A 69 23.05 -10.06 19.41
N TRP A 70 23.67 -8.94 19.61
CA TRP A 70 23.50 -8.10 20.79
C TRP A 70 22.54 -6.96 20.43
N ILE A 71 21.46 -6.81 21.20
CA ILE A 71 20.47 -5.75 20.99
C ILE A 71 20.46 -4.78 22.17
N SER A 72 20.30 -3.50 21.88
CA SER A 72 20.18 -2.46 22.90
C SER A 72 18.96 -2.70 23.78
N PRO A 73 19.05 -2.45 25.10
CA PRO A 73 17.87 -2.46 25.96
C PRO A 73 16.89 -1.32 25.63
N GLU A 74 17.37 -0.27 24.96
CA GLU A 74 16.55 0.87 24.57
C GLU A 74 15.75 0.56 23.29
N VAL A 75 14.42 0.68 23.38
CA VAL A 75 13.51 0.56 22.25
C VAL A 75 13.40 1.91 21.56
N ALA A 76 13.94 2.02 20.35
CA ALA A 76 13.93 3.28 19.60
C ALA A 76 12.56 3.57 18.95
N LEU A 77 11.93 2.54 18.37
CA LEU A 77 10.59 2.64 17.78
C LEU A 77 9.74 1.43 18.16
N THR A 78 8.43 1.65 18.19
CA THR A 78 7.42 0.62 18.46
C THR A 78 6.31 0.61 17.42
N SER A 79 5.35 -0.30 17.53
CA SER A 79 4.14 -0.31 16.68
C SER A 79 3.35 1.02 16.71
N HIS A 80 3.48 1.83 17.77
CA HIS A 80 2.81 3.14 17.85
C HIS A 80 3.42 4.17 16.91
N ASP A 81 4.68 3.99 16.54
CA ASP A 81 5.39 4.86 15.60
C ASP A 81 5.09 4.51 14.13
N VAL A 82 4.35 3.40 13.90
CA VAL A 82 3.89 2.98 12.57
C VAL A 82 2.53 3.58 12.29
N GLU A 83 2.43 4.40 11.26
CA GLU A 83 1.15 4.93 10.76
C GLU A 83 0.41 3.86 9.99
N ILE A 84 1.14 3.18 9.10
CA ILE A 84 0.62 2.11 8.25
C ILE A 84 1.78 1.25 7.71
N ALA A 85 1.50 -0.02 7.47
CA ALA A 85 2.35 -0.91 6.70
C ALA A 85 1.57 -1.48 5.52
N ARG A 86 2.25 -1.79 4.42
CA ARG A 86 1.62 -2.38 3.24
C ARG A 86 2.50 -3.44 2.59
N PRO A 87 1.92 -4.43 1.94
CA PRO A 87 2.65 -5.32 1.06
C PRO A 87 3.37 -4.52 -0.03
N SER A 88 4.59 -4.91 -0.34
CA SER A 88 5.41 -4.29 -1.38
C SER A 88 6.34 -5.33 -2.02
N ARG A 89 7.12 -4.89 -2.97
CA ARG A 89 8.17 -5.69 -3.59
C ARG A 89 9.46 -4.90 -3.67
N THR A 90 10.58 -5.59 -3.51
CA THR A 90 11.91 -5.01 -3.78
C THR A 90 12.06 -4.76 -5.29
N PRO A 91 13.05 -3.99 -5.74
CA PRO A 91 13.35 -3.83 -7.16
C PRO A 91 13.62 -5.15 -7.89
N GLU A 92 14.09 -6.18 -7.16
CA GLU A 92 14.29 -7.53 -7.67
C GLU A 92 13.00 -8.36 -7.71
N GLY A 93 11.85 -7.75 -7.31
CA GLY A 93 10.53 -8.38 -7.32
C GLY A 93 10.21 -9.27 -6.12
N LYS A 94 11.06 -9.32 -5.08
CA LYS A 94 10.82 -10.12 -3.87
C LYS A 94 9.76 -9.48 -2.97
N PRO A 95 8.88 -10.28 -2.34
CA PRO A 95 7.91 -9.75 -1.38
C PRO A 95 8.60 -9.06 -0.21
N CYS A 96 8.10 -7.88 0.19
CA CYS A 96 8.58 -7.12 1.34
C CYS A 96 7.43 -6.30 1.96
N VAL A 97 7.64 -5.76 3.15
CA VAL A 97 6.69 -4.87 3.82
C VAL A 97 7.21 -3.44 3.76
N ALA A 98 6.46 -2.54 3.17
CA ALA A 98 6.72 -1.11 3.26
C ALA A 98 6.04 -0.56 4.51
N VAL A 99 6.81 0.04 5.40
CA VAL A 99 6.36 0.63 6.66
C VAL A 99 6.43 2.15 6.55
N PHE A 100 5.31 2.80 6.81
CA PHE A 100 5.22 4.25 6.90
C PHE A 100 5.11 4.64 8.35
N PHE A 101 5.97 5.53 8.78
CA PHE A 101 6.00 6.01 10.14
C PHE A 101 5.06 7.19 10.35
N THR A 102 4.54 7.33 11.57
CA THR A 102 3.89 8.56 12.04
C THR A 102 4.88 9.73 11.94
N GLU A 103 4.41 10.97 12.08
CA GLU A 103 5.32 12.13 12.09
C GLU A 103 6.36 12.02 13.22
N GLU A 104 5.94 11.57 14.41
CA GLU A 104 6.83 11.33 15.53
C GLU A 104 7.79 10.18 15.27
N GLY A 105 7.28 9.04 14.77
CA GLY A 105 8.09 7.87 14.39
C GLY A 105 9.12 8.20 13.32
N ALA A 106 8.75 9.01 12.34
CA ALA A 106 9.65 9.50 11.30
C ALA A 106 10.81 10.33 11.86
N LEU A 107 10.51 11.22 12.82
CA LEU A 107 11.53 12.02 13.50
C LEU A 107 12.45 11.13 14.37
N LYS A 108 11.90 10.13 15.08
CA LYS A 108 12.69 9.17 15.86
C LYS A 108 13.62 8.36 14.94
N MET A 109 13.08 7.82 13.83
CA MET A 109 13.87 7.02 12.87
C MET A 109 14.97 7.85 12.22
N ALA A 110 14.67 9.08 11.80
CA ALA A 110 15.66 9.99 11.21
C ALA A 110 16.81 10.31 12.20
N ARG A 111 16.49 10.62 13.46
CA ARG A 111 17.50 10.86 14.48
C ARG A 111 18.35 9.63 14.74
N LEU A 112 17.72 8.47 14.92
CA LEU A 112 18.39 7.20 15.16
C LEU A 112 19.39 6.89 14.03
N THR A 113 18.91 6.90 12.79
CA THR A 113 19.73 6.50 11.64
C THR A 113 20.83 7.53 11.30
N LYS A 114 20.59 8.81 11.58
CA LYS A 114 21.60 9.86 11.44
C LYS A 114 22.71 9.74 12.47
N SER A 115 22.37 9.44 13.72
CA SER A 115 23.34 9.35 14.83
C SER A 115 24.17 8.08 14.81
N HIS A 116 23.63 6.99 14.20
CA HIS A 116 24.22 5.65 14.22
C HIS A 116 24.58 5.14 12.82
N PHE A 117 25.05 6.06 11.96
CA PHE A 117 25.48 5.69 10.60
C PHE A 117 26.58 4.63 10.64
N GLY A 118 26.41 3.55 9.90
CA GLY A 118 27.36 2.43 9.84
C GLY A 118 27.13 1.33 10.88
N GLU A 119 26.27 1.56 11.87
CA GLU A 119 25.84 0.57 12.84
C GLU A 119 24.67 -0.28 12.31
N PHE A 120 24.13 -1.19 13.13
CA PHE A 120 23.06 -2.09 12.74
C PHE A 120 21.79 -1.79 13.55
N LEU A 121 20.64 -2.05 12.92
CA LEU A 121 19.34 -2.08 13.58
C LEU A 121 18.87 -3.54 13.75
N ALA A 122 18.22 -3.84 14.85
CA ALA A 122 17.39 -5.03 14.99
C ALA A 122 15.94 -4.65 14.69
N ILE A 123 15.34 -5.29 13.70
CA ILE A 123 13.90 -5.25 13.45
C ILE A 123 13.28 -6.46 14.14
N ILE A 124 12.42 -6.21 15.11
CA ILE A 124 11.83 -7.22 15.97
C ILE A 124 10.34 -7.27 15.69
N LEU A 125 9.86 -8.43 15.27
CA LEU A 125 8.43 -8.73 15.08
C LEU A 125 8.04 -9.83 16.08
N ASP A 126 6.97 -9.60 16.81
CA ASP A 126 6.43 -10.53 17.80
C ASP A 126 7.50 -11.09 18.75
N GLY A 127 8.39 -10.19 19.21
CA GLY A 127 9.48 -10.51 20.13
C GLY A 127 10.66 -11.27 19.51
N ARG A 128 10.69 -11.46 18.19
CA ARG A 128 11.78 -12.13 17.48
C ARG A 128 12.53 -11.18 16.58
N VAL A 129 13.85 -11.24 16.58
CA VAL A 129 14.69 -10.50 15.65
C VAL A 129 14.51 -11.11 14.26
N THR A 130 13.91 -10.35 13.34
CA THR A 130 13.63 -10.77 11.97
C THR A 130 14.66 -10.25 10.98
N TRP A 131 15.24 -9.07 11.25
CA TRP A 131 16.28 -8.46 10.41
C TRP A 131 17.30 -7.66 11.22
N ILE A 132 18.50 -7.56 10.64
CA ILE A 132 19.61 -6.79 11.18
C ILE A 132 20.24 -5.97 10.06
N PRO A 133 19.56 -4.94 9.54
CA PRO A 133 20.10 -4.09 8.50
C PRO A 133 21.19 -3.17 9.03
N LYS A 134 22.23 -2.93 8.21
CA LYS A 134 23.23 -1.89 8.47
C LYS A 134 22.66 -0.53 8.06
N ILE A 135 22.82 0.48 8.91
CA ILE A 135 22.41 1.86 8.63
C ILE A 135 23.36 2.47 7.61
N ARG A 136 22.86 2.85 6.45
CA ARG A 136 23.66 3.45 5.36
C ARG A 136 23.17 4.82 4.91
N ALA A 137 22.01 5.23 5.36
CA ALA A 137 21.45 6.57 5.11
C ALA A 137 20.49 6.94 6.21
N GLU A 138 20.17 8.21 6.31
CA GLU A 138 19.07 8.71 7.13
C GLU A 138 17.74 8.19 6.56
N ILE A 139 16.95 7.52 7.40
CA ILE A 139 15.63 7.01 7.08
C ILE A 139 14.62 7.86 7.82
N SER A 140 13.69 8.48 7.10
CA SER A 140 12.70 9.33 7.75
C SER A 140 11.29 8.72 7.73
N ARG A 141 10.61 8.71 6.61
CA ARG A 141 9.17 8.49 6.55
C ARG A 141 8.75 7.07 6.14
N GLU A 142 9.56 6.42 5.35
CA GLU A 142 9.29 5.09 4.80
C GLU A 142 10.51 4.19 4.93
N ALA A 143 10.28 2.94 5.33
CA ALA A 143 11.28 1.88 5.32
C ALA A 143 10.71 0.63 4.64
N LEU A 144 11.56 -0.08 3.90
CA LEU A 144 11.24 -1.41 3.38
C LEU A 144 11.82 -2.45 4.33
N ILE A 145 10.97 -3.34 4.81
CA ILE A 145 11.36 -4.50 5.57
C ILE A 145 11.44 -5.67 4.61
N GLU A 146 12.66 -6.05 4.27
CA GLU A 146 12.96 -7.17 3.37
C GLU A 146 13.22 -8.43 4.18
N GLY A 147 12.82 -9.58 3.66
CA GLY A 147 13.08 -10.89 4.24
C GLY A 147 12.62 -12.01 3.34
N ASN A 148 12.88 -13.25 3.75
CA ASN A 148 12.36 -14.42 3.06
C ASN A 148 10.90 -14.68 3.45
N CYS A 149 10.04 -13.66 3.29
CA CYS A 149 8.61 -13.79 3.55
C CYS A 149 7.89 -14.25 2.28
N THR A 150 6.89 -15.10 2.45
CA THR A 150 5.91 -15.37 1.39
C THR A 150 4.99 -14.17 1.20
N GLU A 151 4.23 -14.15 0.11
CA GLU A 151 3.26 -13.07 -0.11
C GLU A 151 2.18 -13.02 0.96
N GLU A 152 1.73 -14.18 1.43
CA GLU A 152 0.74 -14.29 2.52
C GLU A 152 1.30 -13.74 3.84
N GLU A 153 2.55 -14.05 4.17
CA GLU A 153 3.22 -13.53 5.38
C GLU A 153 3.37 -12.02 5.31
N VAL A 154 3.78 -11.46 4.17
CA VAL A 154 3.88 -10.01 3.96
C VAL A 154 2.52 -9.33 4.15
N VAL A 155 1.44 -9.92 3.63
CA VAL A 155 0.07 -9.43 3.81
C VAL A 155 -0.34 -9.46 5.29
N SER A 156 -0.08 -10.58 5.98
CA SER A 156 -0.40 -10.73 7.40
C SER A 156 0.35 -9.71 8.27
N ILE A 157 1.67 -9.57 8.06
CA ILE A 157 2.51 -8.62 8.81
C ILE A 157 2.03 -7.19 8.55
N ALA A 158 1.78 -6.82 7.29
CA ALA A 158 1.32 -5.48 6.94
C ALA A 158 -0.04 -5.17 7.57
N ALA A 159 -0.99 -6.11 7.55
CA ALA A 159 -2.30 -5.96 8.18
C ALA A 159 -2.17 -5.77 9.70
N GLY A 160 -1.37 -6.60 10.36
CA GLY A 160 -1.14 -6.54 11.81
C GLY A 160 -0.46 -5.25 12.24
N LEU A 161 0.59 -4.80 11.53
CA LEU A 161 1.28 -3.53 11.80
C LEU A 161 0.39 -2.31 11.53
N SER A 162 -0.53 -2.41 10.59
CA SER A 162 -1.52 -1.36 10.32
C SER A 162 -2.66 -1.31 11.33
N GLY A 163 -2.67 -2.20 12.33
CA GLY A 163 -3.72 -2.28 13.34
C GLY A 163 -5.10 -2.58 12.75
N GLY A 164 -5.16 -3.33 11.65
CA GLY A 164 -6.39 -3.66 10.94
C GLY A 164 -7.03 -2.49 10.16
N LYS A 165 -6.36 -1.35 10.08
CA LYS A 165 -6.85 -0.16 9.34
C LYS A 165 -7.00 -0.43 7.83
N ILE A 166 -6.23 -1.39 7.30
CA ILE A 166 -6.27 -1.79 5.90
C ILE A 166 -6.53 -3.29 5.81
N LYS A 167 -7.52 -3.65 5.00
CA LYS A 167 -7.72 -5.03 4.58
C LYS A 167 -6.92 -5.26 3.31
N PHE A 168 -5.83 -5.98 3.42
CA PHE A 168 -5.05 -6.46 2.28
C PHE A 168 -5.67 -7.78 1.82
N GLU A 169 -6.62 -7.72 0.94
CA GLU A 169 -7.01 -8.92 0.20
C GLU A 169 -6.27 -8.92 -1.12
N PRO A 170 -5.73 -10.08 -1.56
CA PRO A 170 -5.21 -10.19 -2.92
C PRO A 170 -6.25 -9.65 -3.87
N TRP A 171 -5.84 -8.84 -4.85
CA TRP A 171 -6.73 -8.42 -5.93
C TRP A 171 -7.15 -9.67 -6.71
N ASN A 172 -8.11 -10.37 -6.18
CA ASN A 172 -8.76 -11.47 -6.87
C ASN A 172 -9.96 -10.86 -7.58
N HIS A 173 -9.91 -10.76 -8.89
CA HIS A 173 -10.98 -10.26 -9.75
C HIS A 173 -12.23 -11.17 -9.74
N LYS A 174 -12.41 -11.99 -8.71
CA LYS A 174 -13.69 -12.65 -8.51
C LYS A 174 -14.75 -11.58 -8.22
N CYS A 175 -15.15 -10.88 -9.28
CA CYS A 175 -16.39 -10.12 -9.24
C CYS A 175 -17.49 -11.10 -8.85
N THR A 176 -17.95 -11.00 -7.62
CA THR A 176 -19.10 -11.78 -7.16
C THR A 176 -20.30 -11.39 -8.01
N THR A 177 -21.08 -12.39 -8.45
CA THR A 177 -22.34 -12.15 -9.14
C THR A 177 -23.28 -11.40 -8.19
N GLY A 178 -23.43 -10.09 -8.35
CA GLY A 178 -24.27 -9.27 -7.46
C GLY A 178 -24.14 -7.79 -7.73
N LYS A 179 -24.83 -7.01 -6.90
CA LYS A 179 -24.72 -5.54 -6.88
C LYS A 179 -23.34 -5.15 -6.37
N ILE A 180 -22.63 -4.36 -7.14
CA ILE A 180 -21.29 -3.83 -6.82
C ILE A 180 -21.44 -2.37 -6.39
N LYS A 181 -20.85 -2.00 -5.27
CA LYS A 181 -20.79 -0.61 -4.80
C LYS A 181 -19.71 0.15 -5.58
N PHE A 182 -20.14 1.09 -6.41
CA PHE A 182 -19.23 1.98 -7.15
C PHE A 182 -19.24 3.37 -6.52
N GLU A 183 -18.08 3.97 -6.37
CA GLU A 183 -17.90 5.33 -5.87
C GLU A 183 -16.75 6.04 -6.57
N LEU A 184 -16.93 7.34 -6.84
CA LEU A 184 -15.83 8.26 -7.15
C LEU A 184 -15.65 9.19 -5.97
N ARG A 185 -14.41 9.30 -5.48
CA ARG A 185 -14.07 10.15 -4.33
C ARG A 185 -12.79 10.93 -4.64
N LEU A 186 -12.65 12.14 -4.11
CA LEU A 186 -11.37 12.85 -4.18
C LEU A 186 -10.30 12.04 -3.48
N ALA A 187 -9.08 12.15 -3.99
CA ALA A 187 -7.93 11.41 -3.49
C ALA A 187 -6.66 12.26 -3.47
N SER A 188 -5.75 11.92 -2.58
CA SER A 188 -4.46 12.60 -2.45
C SER A 188 -3.36 11.59 -2.14
N TYR A 189 -2.20 11.72 -2.78
CA TYR A 189 -1.00 10.96 -2.42
C TYR A 189 -0.26 11.57 -1.22
N GLN A 190 -0.72 12.71 -0.74
CA GLN A 190 -0.25 13.32 0.51
C GLN A 190 -1.31 13.13 1.59
N LYS A 191 -0.86 13.02 2.87
CA LYS A 191 -1.75 12.85 4.00
C LYS A 191 -2.73 14.03 4.11
N VAL A 192 -4.02 13.71 4.16
CA VAL A 192 -5.09 14.66 4.43
C VAL A 192 -5.78 14.26 5.73
N LYS A 193 -5.86 15.22 6.67
CA LYS A 193 -6.50 14.96 7.98
C LYS A 193 -7.97 14.62 7.79
N GLY A 194 -8.40 13.52 8.40
CA GLY A 194 -9.80 13.06 8.34
C GLY A 194 -10.16 12.26 7.08
N TRP A 195 -9.21 12.06 6.16
CA TRP A 195 -9.42 11.19 5.01
C TRP A 195 -9.07 9.73 5.32
N GLU A 196 -9.76 8.82 4.65
CA GLU A 196 -9.54 7.38 4.77
C GLU A 196 -8.27 6.97 3.97
N ILE A 197 -7.64 5.89 4.40
CA ILE A 197 -6.47 5.37 3.71
C ILE A 197 -6.89 4.25 2.75
N GLY A 198 -6.42 4.32 1.52
CA GLY A 198 -6.59 3.30 0.50
C GLY A 198 -5.28 2.92 -0.18
N LEU A 199 -5.33 1.86 -0.95
CA LEU A 199 -4.19 1.38 -1.75
C LEU A 199 -4.59 1.35 -3.21
N VAL A 200 -3.86 2.06 -4.04
CA VAL A 200 -3.95 1.96 -5.50
C VAL A 200 -3.21 0.69 -5.91
N PRO A 201 -3.86 -0.24 -6.65
CA PRO A 201 -3.22 -1.47 -7.12
C PRO A 201 -2.02 -1.18 -8.04
N GLY A 202 -1.03 -2.04 -7.97
CA GLY A 202 0.15 -2.01 -8.82
C GLY A 202 1.38 -2.56 -8.11
N PRO A 203 2.42 -2.95 -8.83
CA PRO A 203 3.75 -3.20 -8.27
C PRO A 203 4.64 -1.93 -8.39
N PRO A 204 4.94 -1.19 -7.30
CA PRO A 204 4.41 -1.34 -5.93
C PRO A 204 2.99 -0.76 -5.79
N GLN A 205 2.22 -1.26 -4.82
CA GLN A 205 0.98 -0.60 -4.41
C GLN A 205 1.29 0.79 -3.86
N ILE A 206 0.46 1.77 -4.19
CA ILE A 206 0.67 3.15 -3.78
C ILE A 206 -0.39 3.55 -2.75
N LEU A 207 0.07 4.13 -1.64
CA LEU A 207 -0.81 4.67 -0.61
C LEU A 207 -1.51 5.92 -1.12
N VAL A 208 -2.81 6.02 -0.84
CA VAL A 208 -3.63 7.18 -1.19
C VAL A 208 -4.60 7.51 -0.05
N TRP A 209 -4.79 8.78 0.25
CA TRP A 209 -5.84 9.27 1.14
C TRP A 209 -7.07 9.58 0.32
N ILE A 210 -8.24 9.16 0.81
CA ILE A 210 -9.51 9.18 0.11
C ILE A 210 -10.49 10.01 0.91
N SER A 211 -11.15 10.96 0.28
CA SER A 211 -12.23 11.75 0.91
C SER A 211 -13.32 10.84 1.50
N PRO A 212 -13.83 11.11 2.70
CA PRO A 212 -14.94 10.36 3.28
C PRO A 212 -16.22 10.49 2.46
N GLU A 213 -16.36 11.56 1.66
CA GLU A 213 -17.54 11.84 0.85
C GLU A 213 -17.39 11.27 -0.57
N ALA A 214 -18.39 10.49 -0.99
CA ALA A 214 -18.49 10.03 -2.36
C ALA A 214 -19.08 11.15 -3.25
N ALA A 215 -18.31 11.58 -4.24
CA ALA A 215 -18.76 12.60 -5.21
C ALA A 215 -19.78 12.02 -6.19
N LEU A 216 -19.58 10.76 -6.64
CA LEU A 216 -20.51 9.99 -7.46
C LEU A 216 -20.64 8.57 -6.93
N THR A 217 -21.80 7.96 -7.20
CA THR A 217 -22.17 6.60 -6.80
C THR A 217 -22.85 5.86 -7.93
N ASN A 218 -23.26 4.60 -7.70
CA ASN A 218 -24.08 3.84 -8.67
C ASN A 218 -25.32 4.60 -9.16
N ALA A 219 -25.92 5.47 -8.32
CA ALA A 219 -27.09 6.24 -8.69
C ALA A 219 -26.83 7.24 -9.83
N ASP A 220 -25.58 7.62 -10.02
CA ASP A 220 -25.15 8.56 -11.05
C ASP A 220 -24.79 7.85 -12.37
N ILE A 221 -24.80 6.50 -12.42
CA ILE A 221 -24.49 5.70 -13.61
C ILE A 221 -25.79 5.35 -14.35
N ALA A 222 -25.86 5.71 -15.64
CA ALA A 222 -26.97 5.36 -16.51
C ALA A 222 -26.80 3.96 -17.13
N ARG A 223 -25.57 3.65 -17.55
CA ARG A 223 -25.20 2.33 -18.12
C ARG A 223 -23.71 2.10 -18.06
N ALA A 224 -23.30 0.82 -18.11
CA ALA A 224 -21.91 0.42 -18.27
C ALA A 224 -21.81 -0.79 -19.20
N TRP A 225 -20.64 -0.98 -19.80
CA TRP A 225 -20.36 -2.07 -20.74
C TRP A 225 -18.89 -2.44 -20.73
N PRO A 226 -18.54 -3.73 -20.97
CA PRO A 226 -17.17 -4.12 -21.23
C PRO A 226 -16.70 -3.53 -22.57
N GLN A 227 -15.45 -3.11 -22.63
CA GLN A 227 -14.83 -2.56 -23.83
C GLN A 227 -13.45 -3.18 -24.00
N ALA A 228 -13.19 -3.82 -25.15
CA ALA A 228 -11.86 -4.31 -25.49
C ALA A 228 -10.89 -3.13 -25.71
N ASP A 229 -9.68 -3.28 -25.24
CA ASP A 229 -8.56 -2.38 -25.47
C ASP A 229 -7.29 -3.16 -25.85
N ALA A 230 -6.15 -2.49 -26.01
CA ALA A 230 -4.91 -3.11 -26.46
C ALA A 230 -4.32 -4.11 -25.44
N ASP A 231 -4.63 -3.95 -24.15
CA ASP A 231 -4.03 -4.70 -23.04
C ASP A 231 -5.03 -5.65 -22.35
N GLY A 232 -6.27 -5.82 -22.90
CA GLY A 232 -7.33 -6.65 -22.35
C GLY A 232 -8.69 -5.98 -22.45
N PHE A 233 -9.41 -5.88 -21.34
CA PHE A 233 -10.71 -5.24 -21.28
C PHE A 233 -10.76 -4.14 -20.22
N SER A 234 -11.54 -3.12 -20.52
CA SER A 234 -11.88 -2.00 -19.64
C SER A 234 -13.40 -1.96 -19.45
N VAL A 235 -13.87 -1.19 -18.48
CA VAL A 235 -15.31 -0.94 -18.30
C VAL A 235 -15.63 0.49 -18.66
N GLY A 236 -16.30 0.67 -19.80
CA GLY A 236 -16.90 1.95 -20.17
C GLY A 236 -18.18 2.19 -19.39
N PHE A 237 -18.43 3.41 -18.96
CA PHE A 237 -19.71 3.78 -18.36
C PHE A 237 -20.17 5.17 -18.81
N MET A 238 -21.48 5.34 -18.77
CA MET A 238 -22.15 6.61 -19.03
C MET A 238 -22.90 7.03 -17.79
N LEU A 239 -22.72 8.27 -17.41
CA LEU A 239 -23.42 8.89 -16.30
C LEU A 239 -24.83 9.33 -16.70
N THR A 240 -25.70 9.46 -15.72
CA THR A 240 -26.96 10.19 -15.84
C THR A 240 -26.68 11.68 -16.12
N GLU A 241 -27.66 12.44 -16.54
CA GLU A 241 -27.53 13.89 -16.71
C GLU A 241 -27.05 14.55 -15.42
N GLY A 242 -27.68 14.22 -14.29
CA GLY A 242 -27.26 14.72 -12.97
C GLY A 242 -25.85 14.30 -12.60
N GLY A 243 -25.47 13.05 -12.86
CA GLY A 243 -24.11 12.54 -12.63
C GLY A 243 -23.07 13.26 -13.49
N SER A 244 -23.41 13.55 -14.75
CA SER A 244 -22.53 14.30 -15.67
C SER A 244 -22.26 15.71 -15.18
N LEU A 245 -23.30 16.39 -14.71
CA LEU A 245 -23.16 17.75 -14.12
C LEU A 245 -22.34 17.74 -12.83
N LYS A 246 -22.52 16.70 -11.98
CA LYS A 246 -21.71 16.55 -10.76
C LYS A 246 -20.23 16.33 -11.12
N LEU A 247 -19.93 15.44 -12.09
CA LEU A 247 -18.56 15.13 -12.51
C LEU A 247 -17.91 16.37 -13.12
N ALA A 248 -18.58 17.09 -14.01
CA ALA A 248 -18.08 18.31 -14.63
C ALA A 248 -17.73 19.36 -13.58
N ARG A 249 -18.63 19.59 -12.63
CA ARG A 249 -18.40 20.56 -11.54
C ARG A 249 -17.24 20.14 -10.64
N LEU A 250 -17.19 18.85 -10.25
CA LEU A 250 -16.11 18.29 -9.43
C LEU A 250 -14.76 18.46 -10.13
N THR A 251 -14.66 18.00 -11.38
CA THR A 251 -13.38 18.01 -12.10
C THR A 251 -12.92 19.43 -12.43
N LYS A 252 -13.83 20.35 -12.70
CA LYS A 252 -13.51 21.79 -12.90
C LYS A 252 -12.88 22.43 -11.67
N THR A 253 -13.38 22.10 -10.47
CA THR A 253 -12.93 22.71 -9.20
C THR A 253 -11.68 22.05 -8.62
N HIS A 254 -11.34 20.83 -9.06
CA HIS A 254 -10.26 20.03 -8.51
C HIS A 254 -9.22 19.61 -9.57
N ILE A 255 -9.00 20.47 -10.58
CA ILE A 255 -7.92 20.25 -11.57
C ILE A 255 -6.57 20.17 -10.85
N GLY A 256 -5.79 19.13 -11.17
CA GLY A 256 -4.50 18.86 -10.54
C GLY A 256 -4.56 17.93 -9.32
N GLU A 257 -5.73 17.70 -8.76
CA GLU A 257 -5.97 16.70 -7.71
C GLU A 257 -6.22 15.29 -8.29
N ASN A 258 -6.40 14.29 -7.45
CA ASN A 258 -6.66 12.93 -7.89
C ASN A 258 -8.10 12.51 -7.59
N LEU A 259 -8.62 11.60 -8.41
CA LEU A 259 -9.96 11.05 -8.28
C LEU A 259 -9.88 9.53 -8.12
N ALA A 260 -10.14 9.02 -6.92
CA ALA A 260 -10.18 7.60 -6.67
C ALA A 260 -11.44 6.97 -7.29
N ILE A 261 -11.24 5.96 -8.10
CA ILE A 261 -12.29 5.07 -8.61
C ILE A 261 -12.32 3.88 -7.66
N MET A 262 -13.46 3.69 -7.01
CA MET A 262 -13.63 2.66 -5.98
C MET A 262 -14.71 1.65 -6.35
N VAL A 263 -14.46 0.40 -6.03
CA VAL A 263 -15.37 -0.72 -6.19
C VAL A 263 -15.38 -1.53 -4.89
N ASP A 264 -16.54 -1.73 -4.30
CA ASP A 264 -16.74 -2.45 -3.04
C ASP A 264 -15.79 -1.99 -1.92
N GLY A 265 -15.58 -0.65 -1.84
CA GLY A 265 -14.70 -0.03 -0.85
C GLY A 265 -13.20 -0.13 -1.15
N ARG A 266 -12.81 -0.68 -2.30
CA ARG A 266 -11.40 -0.80 -2.74
C ARG A 266 -11.09 0.20 -3.84
N VAL A 267 -9.89 0.76 -3.82
CA VAL A 267 -9.42 1.64 -4.88
C VAL A 267 -8.99 0.80 -6.08
N LEU A 268 -9.55 1.07 -7.24
CA LEU A 268 -9.10 0.51 -8.52
C LEU A 268 -7.97 1.34 -9.13
N SER A 269 -8.13 2.65 -9.08
CA SER A 269 -7.16 3.61 -9.58
C SER A 269 -7.42 4.98 -8.98
N ALA A 270 -6.42 5.86 -9.02
CA ALA A 270 -6.55 7.26 -8.56
C ALA A 270 -5.89 8.21 -9.57
N PRO A 271 -6.46 8.35 -10.78
CA PRO A 271 -5.91 9.22 -11.82
C PRO A 271 -5.96 10.69 -11.39
N LYS A 272 -5.01 11.47 -11.93
CA LYS A 272 -5.00 12.92 -11.79
C LYS A 272 -6.06 13.55 -12.68
N ILE A 273 -6.79 14.50 -12.15
CA ILE A 273 -7.74 15.33 -12.90
C ILE A 273 -6.94 16.33 -13.73
N MET A 274 -6.96 16.17 -15.04
CA MET A 274 -6.19 17.02 -15.95
C MET A 274 -7.03 18.16 -16.55
N ASP A 275 -8.35 17.95 -16.63
CA ASP A 275 -9.28 18.88 -17.24
C ASP A 275 -10.72 18.65 -16.76
N GLU A 276 -11.63 19.57 -17.05
CA GLU A 276 -13.06 19.42 -16.81
C GLU A 276 -13.64 18.30 -17.69
N ILE A 277 -14.34 17.34 -17.07
CA ILE A 277 -14.97 16.22 -17.76
C ILE A 277 -16.46 16.52 -17.96
N THR A 278 -16.84 17.03 -19.11
CA THR A 278 -18.21 17.44 -19.42
C THR A 278 -19.04 16.39 -20.15
N GLY A 279 -18.39 15.38 -20.76
CA GLY A 279 -19.04 14.44 -21.70
C GLY A 279 -19.88 13.34 -21.06
N GLY A 280 -19.90 13.21 -19.72
CA GLY A 280 -20.65 12.17 -18.99
C GLY A 280 -20.23 10.73 -19.31
N ARG A 281 -19.14 10.54 -20.05
CA ARG A 281 -18.55 9.24 -20.36
C ARG A 281 -17.20 9.12 -19.69
N ALA A 282 -16.97 7.97 -19.03
CA ALA A 282 -15.69 7.66 -18.45
C ALA A 282 -15.40 6.16 -18.60
N MET A 283 -14.17 5.77 -18.28
CA MET A 283 -13.70 4.41 -18.44
C MET A 283 -12.87 4.02 -17.21
N ILE A 284 -13.15 2.84 -16.71
CA ILE A 284 -12.34 2.17 -15.68
C ILE A 284 -11.34 1.31 -16.43
N ASN A 285 -10.10 1.78 -16.49
CA ASN A 285 -9.02 1.00 -17.08
C ASN A 285 -8.55 -0.06 -16.07
N GLY A 286 -8.45 -1.30 -16.54
CA GLY A 286 -7.92 -2.41 -15.77
C GLY A 286 -7.47 -3.49 -16.75
N LYS A 287 -6.62 -4.39 -16.33
CA LYS A 287 -6.27 -5.59 -17.11
C LYS A 287 -7.32 -6.66 -16.82
N PHE A 288 -8.59 -6.35 -17.13
CA PHE A 288 -9.69 -7.28 -16.91
C PHE A 288 -9.74 -8.32 -18.03
N THR A 289 -10.25 -9.50 -17.71
CA THR A 289 -10.78 -10.40 -18.73
C THR A 289 -12.15 -9.88 -19.22
N GLU A 290 -12.64 -10.37 -20.32
CA GLU A 290 -13.97 -10.02 -20.83
C GLU A 290 -15.08 -10.33 -19.82
N GLU A 291 -14.99 -11.49 -19.17
CA GLU A 291 -15.93 -11.91 -18.14
C GLU A 291 -15.92 -10.97 -16.93
N GLU A 292 -14.73 -10.62 -16.41
CA GLU A 292 -14.58 -9.69 -15.28
C GLU A 292 -15.13 -8.30 -15.60
N ALA A 293 -14.81 -7.76 -16.78
CA ALA A 293 -15.34 -6.48 -17.23
C ALA A 293 -16.86 -6.52 -17.37
N GLY A 294 -17.40 -7.63 -17.89
CA GLY A 294 -18.84 -7.85 -18.01
C GLY A 294 -19.56 -7.92 -16.66
N LEU A 295 -18.99 -8.66 -15.70
CA LEU A 295 -19.52 -8.77 -14.34
C LEU A 295 -19.49 -7.41 -13.62
N LEU A 296 -18.35 -6.68 -13.72
CA LEU A 296 -18.20 -5.35 -13.16
C LEU A 296 -19.22 -4.37 -13.76
N ALA A 297 -19.33 -4.31 -15.07
CA ALA A 297 -20.30 -3.45 -15.77
C ALA A 297 -21.75 -3.74 -15.35
N LYS A 298 -22.12 -5.03 -15.25
CA LYS A 298 -23.43 -5.45 -14.78
C LYS A 298 -23.64 -5.07 -13.32
N GLY A 299 -22.68 -5.36 -12.44
CA GLY A 299 -22.77 -5.13 -10.99
C GLY A 299 -22.92 -3.65 -10.62
N ILE A 300 -22.20 -2.74 -11.30
CA ILE A 300 -22.29 -1.29 -11.04
C ILE A 300 -23.59 -0.66 -11.55
N THR A 301 -24.29 -1.29 -12.49
CA THR A 301 -25.59 -0.82 -13.03
C THR A 301 -26.80 -1.44 -12.34
N MET A 302 -26.60 -2.43 -11.48
CA MET A 302 -27.70 -3.02 -10.69
C MET A 302 -28.21 -2.01 -9.66
N LYS A 303 -29.51 -1.70 -9.75
CA LYS A 303 -30.22 -0.79 -8.84
C LYS A 303 -30.66 -1.49 -7.55
#